data_7f3163b48d4241610cb8203b75d870f1
#
_entry.id   7f3163b48d4241610cb8203b75d870f1
#
_cell.length_a   1.000
_cell.length_b   1.000
_cell.length_c   1.000
_cell.angle_alpha   90.00
_cell.angle_beta   90.00
_cell.angle_gamma   90.00
#
_symmetry.space_group_name_H-M   'P 1'
#
loop_
_entity.id
_entity.type
_entity.pdbx_description
1 polymer ?
#
loop_
_entity_poly.entity_id
_entity_poly.type
_entity_poly.pdbx_seq_one_letter_code
_entity_poly.pdbx_strand_id
1 'polypeptide(L)' 'MNSHQRRRARRYWRYIVEMDYQNDYKDPWAARTWLEQNMGRIGRRWGGQASQNPWLFYFHESRDATFFSMRWL' A
#
# COMPACT_ATOMS: atom_id res chain seq x y z
N MET A 1 -10.94 5.98 -8.78
CA MET A 1 -10.07 7.19 -8.67
C MET A 1 -9.93 7.84 -10.02
N ASN A 2 -10.18 9.14 -10.13
CA ASN A 2 -10.00 9.86 -11.39
C ASN A 2 -8.52 10.28 -11.58
N SER A 3 -8.17 10.83 -12.75
CA SER A 3 -6.78 11.18 -13.06
C SER A 3 -6.21 12.27 -12.13
N HIS A 4 -7.04 13.16 -11.63
CA HIS A 4 -6.62 14.20 -10.67
C HIS A 4 -6.20 13.58 -9.35
N GLN A 5 -6.98 12.64 -8.84
CA GLN A 5 -6.67 11.96 -7.59
C GLN A 5 -5.42 11.11 -7.70
N ARG A 6 -5.19 10.47 -8.85
CA ARG A 6 -3.95 9.71 -9.09
C ARG A 6 -2.72 10.61 -9.08
N ARG A 7 -2.81 11.80 -9.68
CA ARG A 7 -1.69 12.77 -9.68
C ARG A 7 -1.38 13.25 -8.26
N ARG A 8 -2.42 13.55 -7.46
CA ARG A 8 -2.22 13.95 -6.06
C ARG A 8 -1.61 12.83 -5.23
N ALA A 9 -2.08 11.61 -5.40
CA ALA A 9 -1.53 10.46 -4.70
C ALA A 9 -0.05 10.27 -5.03
N ARG A 10 0.35 10.40 -6.30
CA ARG A 10 1.75 10.26 -6.71
C ARG A 10 2.64 11.39 -6.21
N ARG A 11 2.12 12.59 -6.01
CA ARG A 11 2.90 13.70 -5.43
C ARG A 11 3.16 13.47 -3.95
N TYR A 12 2.15 13.04 -3.22
CA TYR A 12 2.23 12.79 -1.78
C TYR A 12 2.87 11.42 -1.48
N TRP A 13 2.47 10.40 -2.23
CA TRP A 13 2.94 9.03 -2.07
C TRP A 13 3.82 8.66 -3.24
N ARG A 14 5.13 8.56 -3.02
CA ARG A 14 6.10 8.33 -4.08
C ARG A 14 6.15 6.88 -4.55
N TYR A 15 5.83 5.95 -3.66
CA TYR A 15 5.99 4.52 -3.94
C TYR A 15 4.67 3.82 -3.73
N ILE A 16 4.23 3.08 -4.75
CA ILE A 16 2.96 2.37 -4.72
C ILE A 16 3.24 0.89 -4.94
N VAL A 17 2.71 0.06 -4.05
CA VAL A 17 2.81 -1.40 -4.15
C VAL A 17 1.40 -1.95 -4.40
N GLU A 18 1.24 -2.73 -5.45
CA GLU A 18 -0.02 -3.38 -5.79
C GLU A 18 -0.03 -4.81 -5.24
N MET A 19 -1.14 -5.18 -4.62
CA MET A 19 -1.35 -6.56 -4.15
C MET A 19 -2.61 -7.12 -4.77
N ASP A 20 -2.45 -8.11 -5.63
CA ASP A 20 -3.56 -8.83 -6.26
C ASP A 20 -3.92 -10.04 -5.41
N TYR A 21 -4.87 -9.84 -4.49
CA TYR A 21 -5.23 -10.88 -3.55
C TYR A 21 -6.02 -12.04 -4.19
N GLN A 22 -6.65 -11.81 -5.33
CA GLN A 22 -7.41 -12.86 -6.02
C GLN A 22 -6.50 -13.86 -6.71
N ASN A 23 -5.48 -13.37 -7.41
CA ASN A 23 -4.57 -14.22 -8.18
C ASN A 23 -3.47 -14.81 -7.32
N ASP A 24 -2.99 -14.05 -6.34
CA ASP A 24 -1.86 -14.44 -5.50
C ASP A 24 -2.26 -15.10 -4.19
N TYR A 25 -3.55 -15.21 -3.91
CA TYR A 25 -4.10 -15.76 -2.67
C TYR A 25 -3.55 -15.10 -1.40
N LYS A 26 -3.19 -13.82 -1.50
CA LYS A 26 -2.66 -13.05 -0.39
C LYS A 26 -3.77 -12.33 0.33
N ASP A 27 -3.61 -12.16 1.64
CA ASP A 27 -4.60 -11.51 2.48
C ASP A 27 -4.23 -10.03 2.71
N PRO A 28 -4.91 -9.11 2.00
CA PRO A 28 -4.58 -7.69 2.15
C PRO A 28 -4.97 -7.13 3.53
N TRP A 29 -5.94 -7.73 4.21
CA TRP A 29 -6.30 -7.34 5.57
C TRP A 29 -5.18 -7.68 6.56
N ALA A 30 -4.56 -8.83 6.40
CA ALA A 30 -3.40 -9.21 7.20
C ALA A 30 -2.21 -8.29 6.92
N ALA A 31 -2.01 -7.91 5.65
CA ALA A 31 -0.98 -6.96 5.27
C ALA A 31 -1.20 -5.60 5.93
N ARG A 32 -2.43 -5.12 5.95
CA ARG A 32 -2.80 -3.87 6.61
C ARG A 32 -2.51 -3.91 8.11
N THR A 33 -2.88 -4.99 8.77
CA THR A 33 -2.61 -5.18 10.19
C THR A 33 -1.11 -5.17 10.46
N TRP A 34 -0.33 -5.85 9.62
CA TRP A 34 1.12 -5.85 9.72
C TRP A 34 1.70 -4.44 9.59
N LEU A 35 1.18 -3.65 8.64
CA LEU A 35 1.61 -2.26 8.47
C LEU A 35 1.32 -1.42 9.70
N GLU A 36 0.14 -1.57 10.29
CA GLU A 36 -0.21 -0.85 11.52
C GLU A 36 0.74 -1.22 12.67
N GLN A 37 1.13 -2.47 12.78
CA GLN A 37 2.03 -2.94 13.81
C GLN A 37 3.48 -2.48 13.59
N ASN A 38 3.91 -2.37 12.35
CA ASN A 38 5.31 -2.09 12.01
C ASN A 38 5.59 -0.65 11.61
N MET A 39 4.61 0.05 11.08
CA MET A 39 4.79 1.42 10.56
C MET A 39 3.85 2.44 11.17
N GLY A 40 2.96 2.02 12.07
CA GLY A 40 2.05 2.91 12.76
C GLY A 40 0.74 3.12 12.00
N ARG A 41 0.02 4.16 12.36
CA ARG A 41 -1.30 4.43 11.79
C ARG A 41 -1.23 4.78 10.32
N ILE A 42 -2.29 4.40 9.60
CA ILE A 42 -2.49 4.80 8.21
C ILE A 42 -2.45 6.33 8.09
N GLY A 43 -1.84 6.81 7.01
CA GLY A 43 -1.77 8.22 6.68
C GLY A 43 -0.46 8.91 7.02
N ARG A 44 0.44 8.28 7.80
CA ARG A 44 1.75 8.85 8.13
C ARG A 44 2.85 8.30 7.25
N ARG A 45 3.30 7.06 7.49
CA ARG A 45 4.37 6.43 6.71
C ARG A 45 3.81 5.65 5.54
N TRP A 46 2.57 5.23 5.63
CA TRP A 46 1.90 4.44 4.61
C TRP A 46 0.44 4.82 4.48
N GLY A 47 -0.15 4.46 3.36
CA GLY A 47 -1.57 4.58 3.11
C GLY A 47 -2.05 3.42 2.25
N GLY A 48 -3.34 3.30 2.07
CA GLY A 48 -3.86 2.23 1.27
C GLY A 48 -5.26 2.51 0.76
N GLN A 49 -5.61 1.86 -0.35
CA GLN A 49 -6.94 1.87 -0.91
C GLN A 49 -7.42 0.43 -1.01
N ALA A 50 -8.45 0.11 -0.24
CA ALA A 50 -8.80 -1.23 0.14
C ALA A 50 -10.10 -1.74 -0.45
N SER A 51 -10.70 -1.05 -1.40
CA SER A 51 -12.03 -1.39 -1.87
C SER A 51 -12.06 -2.11 -3.20
N GLN A 52 -10.93 -2.26 -3.86
CA GLN A 52 -10.86 -2.85 -5.19
C GLN A 52 -9.64 -3.73 -5.33
N ASN A 53 -9.70 -4.69 -6.25
CA ASN A 53 -8.56 -5.49 -6.64
C ASN A 53 -7.92 -4.88 -7.90
N PRO A 54 -6.61 -4.58 -7.91
CA PRO A 54 -5.65 -4.83 -6.83
C PRO A 54 -5.76 -3.81 -5.69
N TRP A 55 -5.37 -4.23 -4.50
CA TRP A 55 -5.20 -3.31 -3.39
C TRP A 55 -3.94 -2.50 -3.60
N LEU A 56 -4.02 -1.20 -3.34
CA LEU A 56 -2.88 -0.30 -3.48
C LEU A 56 -2.41 0.13 -2.10
N PHE A 57 -1.13 -0.10 -1.85
CA PHE A 57 -0.47 0.37 -0.63
C PHE A 57 0.55 1.43 -1.01
N TYR A 58 0.50 2.57 -0.32
CA TYR A 58 1.30 3.74 -0.64
C TYR A 58 2.34 4.00 0.43
N PHE A 59 3.54 4.41 0.00
CA PHE A 59 4.65 4.70 0.91
C PHE A 59 5.35 5.99 0.52
N HIS A 60 5.83 6.72 1.53
CA HIS A 60 6.66 7.91 1.31
C HIS A 60 8.11 7.54 0.99
N GLU A 61 8.59 6.43 1.53
CA GLU A 61 9.99 6.03 1.45
C GLU A 61 10.16 4.71 0.75
N SER A 62 11.20 4.63 -0.09
CA SER A 62 11.48 3.40 -0.83
C SER A 62 11.80 2.22 0.09
N ARG A 63 12.49 2.49 1.21
CA ARG A 63 12.81 1.44 2.18
C ARG A 63 11.56 0.79 2.77
N ASP A 64 10.52 1.58 3.03
CA ASP A 64 9.27 1.07 3.56
C ASP A 64 8.53 0.23 2.51
N ALA A 65 8.49 0.70 1.26
CA ALA A 65 7.91 -0.05 0.16
C ALA A 65 8.66 -1.37 -0.08
N THR A 66 9.98 -1.32 -0.04
CA THR A 66 10.82 -2.51 -0.19
C THR A 66 10.59 -3.50 0.94
N PHE A 67 10.57 -3.03 2.18
CA PHE A 67 10.35 -3.87 3.35
C PHE A 67 8.98 -4.55 3.27
N PHE A 68 7.94 -3.80 2.91
CA PHE A 68 6.61 -4.35 2.70
C PHE A 68 6.62 -5.41 1.59
N SER A 69 7.25 -5.11 0.46
CA SER A 69 7.30 -6.01 -0.69
C SER A 69 8.01 -7.32 -0.36
N MET A 70 9.10 -7.25 0.40
CA MET A 70 9.85 -8.44 0.82
C MET A 70 9.02 -9.35 1.71
N ARG A 71 8.10 -8.79 2.49
CA ARG A 71 7.24 -9.59 3.39
C ARG A 71 6.01 -10.13 2.67
N TRP A 72 5.44 -9.38 1.75
CA TRP A 72 4.11 -9.69 1.21
C TRP A 72 4.07 -10.03 -0.27
N LEU A 73 5.08 -9.71 -1.02
CA LEU A 73 5.19 -10.07 -2.43
C LEU A 73 6.32 -11.10 -2.64
#